data_1e2150d53fe448a4e20c4592207c9d74
#
_entry.id   1e2150d53fe448a4e20c4592207c9d74
#
_cell.length_a   1.000
_cell.length_b   1.000
_cell.length_c   1.000
_cell.angle_alpha   90.00
_cell.angle_beta   90.00
_cell.angle_gamma   90.00
#
_symmetry.space_group_name_H-M   'P 1'
#
loop_
_entity.id
_entity.type
_entity.pdbx_description
1 polymer ?
#
loop_
_entity_poly.entity_id
_entity_poly.type
_entity_poly.pdbx_seq_one_letter_code
_entity_poly.pdbx_strand_id
1 'polypeptide(L)'
;MTTKLTIMSEMQKVAAEQAKTLAPLSDDLVLLDSGLDSLCFAVLVARLEDKLGLDPFTASDDVAFPVTLGDFVKVYEHAVSHAA
;
A
#
# COMPACT_ATOMS: atom_id res chain seq x y z
N MET A 1 -12.96 6.30 8.73
CA MET A 1 -11.53 6.12 8.49
C MET A 1 -11.27 6.05 7.00
N THR A 2 -10.25 6.74 6.51
CA THR A 2 -9.94 6.75 5.09
C THR A 2 -9.04 5.57 4.71
N THR A 3 -9.15 5.14 3.45
CA THR A 3 -8.28 4.10 2.89
C THR A 3 -6.80 4.50 3.03
N LYS A 4 -6.48 5.77 2.78
CA LYS A 4 -5.13 6.28 2.91
C LYS A 4 -4.55 6.09 4.31
N LEU A 5 -5.33 6.40 5.35
CA LEU A 5 -4.87 6.24 6.73
C LEU A 5 -4.65 4.77 7.08
N THR A 6 -5.51 3.88 6.59
CA THR A 6 -5.33 2.45 6.79
C THR A 6 -4.04 1.97 6.15
N ILE A 7 -3.77 2.39 4.91
CA ILE A 7 -2.54 2.01 4.20
C ILE A 7 -1.31 2.51 4.95
N MET A 8 -1.32 3.78 5.34
CA MET A 8 -0.18 4.37 6.06
C MET A 8 0.08 3.67 7.39
N SER A 9 -0.99 3.35 8.12
CA SER A 9 -0.88 2.62 9.39
C SER A 9 -0.27 1.23 9.19
N GLU A 10 -0.71 0.50 8.17
CA GLU A 10 -0.17 -0.83 7.89
C GLU A 10 1.28 -0.76 7.40
N MET A 11 1.65 0.27 6.63
CA MET A 11 3.04 0.49 6.24
C MET A 11 3.94 0.66 7.46
N GLN A 12 3.49 1.43 8.45
CA GLN A 12 4.25 1.64 9.68
C GLN A 12 4.42 0.34 10.46
N LYS A 13 3.37 -0.48 10.52
CA LYS A 13 3.43 -1.78 11.20
C LYS A 13 4.38 -2.74 10.51
N VAL A 14 4.32 -2.81 9.19
CA VAL A 14 5.21 -3.68 8.41
C VAL A 14 6.66 -3.24 8.61
N ALA A 15 6.94 -1.94 8.54
CA ALA A 15 8.29 -1.41 8.76
C ALA A 15 8.81 -1.80 10.14
N ALA A 16 8.00 -1.66 11.17
CA ALA A 16 8.38 -2.02 12.53
C ALA A 16 8.66 -3.52 12.66
N GLU A 17 7.81 -4.35 12.07
CA GLU A 17 7.98 -5.81 12.14
C GLU A 17 9.21 -6.30 11.40
N GLN A 18 9.58 -5.63 10.31
CA GLN A 18 10.72 -6.00 9.48
C GLN A 18 11.99 -5.24 9.85
N ALA A 19 11.95 -4.45 10.94
CA ALA A 19 13.07 -3.64 11.41
C ALA A 19 13.59 -2.69 10.33
N LYS A 20 12.66 -2.09 9.57
CA LYS A 20 12.99 -1.12 8.53
C LYS A 20 12.73 0.29 9.02
N THR A 21 13.52 1.25 8.53
CA THR A 21 13.30 2.67 8.80
C THR A 21 12.44 3.25 7.69
N LEU A 22 11.25 3.69 8.05
CA LEU A 22 10.29 4.22 7.08
C LEU A 22 10.55 5.70 6.86
N ALA A 23 10.67 6.11 5.59
CA ALA A 23 10.78 7.52 5.24
C ALA A 23 9.48 8.26 5.55
N PRO A 24 9.52 9.60 5.70
CA PRO A 24 8.27 10.35 5.92
C PRO A 24 7.26 10.07 4.82
N LEU A 25 6.03 9.75 5.22
CA LEU A 25 4.98 9.36 4.28
C LEU A 25 4.31 10.59 3.68
N SER A 26 4.38 10.69 2.34
CA SER A 26 3.73 11.75 1.58
C SER A 26 3.28 11.15 0.24
N ASP A 27 2.37 11.83 -0.43
CA ASP A 27 1.87 11.35 -1.72
C ASP A 27 2.98 11.26 -2.77
N ASP A 28 3.99 12.11 -2.67
CA ASP A 28 5.10 12.17 -3.61
C ASP A 28 6.22 11.18 -3.30
N LEU A 29 6.14 10.49 -2.17
CA LEU A 29 7.18 9.54 -1.77
C LEU A 29 7.23 8.40 -2.77
N VAL A 30 8.40 8.22 -3.41
CA VAL A 30 8.63 7.09 -4.29
C VAL A 30 8.74 5.83 -3.41
N LEU A 31 7.96 4.80 -3.73
CA LEU A 31 7.89 3.60 -2.89
C LEU A 31 9.23 2.92 -2.71
N LEU A 32 10.09 2.92 -3.74
CA LEU A 32 11.44 2.34 -3.65
C LEU A 32 12.33 3.10 -2.67
N ASP A 33 12.00 4.38 -2.39
CA ASP A 33 12.74 5.22 -1.45
C ASP A 33 12.12 5.23 -0.06
N SER A 34 11.05 4.47 0.15
CA SER A 34 10.33 4.45 1.44
C SER A 34 11.08 3.73 2.56
N GLY A 35 12.04 2.89 2.21
CA GLY A 35 12.72 2.03 3.16
C GLY A 35 12.19 0.60 3.18
N LEU A 36 11.08 0.34 2.50
CA LEU A 36 10.51 -0.99 2.37
C LEU A 36 11.03 -1.68 1.12
N ASP A 37 11.38 -2.96 1.24
CA ASP A 37 11.78 -3.77 0.09
C ASP A 37 10.58 -4.52 -0.49
N SER A 38 10.81 -5.32 -1.54
CA SER A 38 9.73 -6.04 -2.23
C SER A 38 9.03 -7.05 -1.31
N LEU A 39 9.76 -7.67 -0.39
CA LEU A 39 9.14 -8.57 0.59
C LEU A 39 8.19 -7.79 1.50
N CYS A 40 8.60 -6.61 1.97
CA CYS A 40 7.77 -5.76 2.80
C CYS A 40 6.49 -5.36 2.06
N PHE A 41 6.59 -5.03 0.78
CA PHE A 41 5.40 -4.70 -0.01
C PHE A 41 4.48 -5.90 -0.20
N ALA A 42 5.03 -7.10 -0.37
CA ALA A 42 4.21 -8.31 -0.45
C ALA A 42 3.43 -8.52 0.84
N VAL A 43 4.08 -8.35 1.98
CA VAL A 43 3.43 -8.44 3.30
C VAL A 43 2.37 -7.36 3.45
N LEU A 44 2.70 -6.13 3.04
CA LEU A 44 1.76 -5.01 3.11
C LEU A 44 0.49 -5.29 2.29
N VAL A 45 0.64 -5.77 1.06
CA VAL A 45 -0.49 -6.09 0.20
C VAL A 45 -1.37 -7.16 0.84
N ALA A 46 -0.77 -8.20 1.43
CA ALA A 46 -1.51 -9.24 2.12
C ALA A 46 -2.28 -8.71 3.32
N ARG A 47 -1.67 -7.80 4.08
CA ARG A 47 -2.34 -7.18 5.23
C ARG A 47 -3.49 -6.28 4.80
N LEU A 48 -3.32 -5.55 3.71
CA LEU A 48 -4.38 -4.69 3.18
C LEU A 48 -5.54 -5.51 2.64
N GLU A 49 -5.28 -6.69 2.09
CA GLU A 49 -6.33 -7.61 1.70
C GLU A 49 -7.18 -7.99 2.91
N ASP A 50 -6.55 -8.31 4.04
CA ASP A 50 -7.26 -8.62 5.28
C ASP A 50 -8.05 -7.43 5.82
N LYS A 51 -7.46 -6.24 5.78
CA LYS A 51 -8.06 -5.04 6.37
C LYS A 51 -9.18 -4.46 5.51
N LEU A 52 -8.98 -4.44 4.20
CA LEU A 52 -9.90 -3.78 3.27
C LEU A 52 -10.75 -4.77 2.49
N GLY A 53 -10.40 -6.05 2.53
CA GLY A 53 -11.09 -7.08 1.73
C GLY A 53 -10.83 -6.91 0.23
N LEU A 54 -9.72 -6.26 -0.14
CA LEU A 54 -9.40 -5.93 -1.52
C LEU A 54 -8.00 -6.39 -1.89
N ASP A 55 -7.86 -6.91 -3.11
CA ASP A 55 -6.56 -7.20 -3.69
C ASP A 55 -6.57 -6.72 -5.14
N PRO A 56 -6.36 -5.41 -5.37
CA PRO A 56 -6.45 -4.86 -6.72
C PRO A 56 -5.34 -5.34 -7.65
N PHE A 57 -4.22 -5.85 -7.11
CA PHE A 57 -3.10 -6.27 -7.94
C PHE A 57 -3.27 -7.65 -8.53
N THR A 58 -4.05 -8.53 -7.89
CA THR A 58 -4.36 -9.85 -8.44
C THR A 58 -5.72 -9.88 -9.13
N ALA A 59 -6.60 -8.94 -8.81
CA ALA A 59 -7.94 -8.89 -9.37
C ALA A 59 -7.97 -8.34 -10.80
N SER A 60 -6.93 -7.63 -11.22
CA SER A 60 -6.88 -7.02 -12.56
C SER A 60 -5.45 -7.11 -13.11
N ASP A 61 -5.33 -7.62 -14.33
CA ASP A 61 -4.05 -7.69 -15.03
C ASP A 61 -3.61 -6.31 -15.55
N ASP A 62 -4.52 -5.34 -15.56
CA ASP A 62 -4.26 -4.03 -16.13
C ASP A 62 -3.71 -3.03 -15.12
N VAL A 63 -3.58 -3.42 -13.85
CA VAL A 63 -3.07 -2.51 -12.82
C VAL A 63 -1.56 -2.41 -12.93
N ALA A 64 -1.06 -1.23 -13.29
CA ALA A 64 0.37 -0.96 -13.31
C ALA A 64 0.89 -0.87 -11.87
N PHE A 65 2.13 -1.31 -11.65
CA PHE A 65 2.74 -1.19 -10.33
C PHE A 65 2.91 0.30 -9.99
N PRO A 66 2.41 0.76 -8.84
CA PRO A 66 2.50 2.18 -8.48
C PRO A 66 3.93 2.60 -8.20
N VAL A 67 4.26 3.85 -8.54
CA VAL A 67 5.60 4.41 -8.34
C VAL A 67 5.66 5.15 -7.01
N THR A 68 4.63 5.94 -6.70
CA THR A 68 4.59 6.75 -5.48
C THR A 68 3.55 6.22 -4.51
N LEU A 69 3.64 6.68 -3.26
CA LEU A 69 2.63 6.36 -2.24
C LEU A 69 1.24 6.84 -2.68
N GLY A 70 1.16 8.04 -3.27
CA GLY A 70 -0.11 8.56 -3.80
C GLY A 70 -0.71 7.64 -4.84
N ASP A 71 0.11 7.11 -5.76
CA ASP A 71 -0.34 6.15 -6.76
C ASP A 71 -0.85 4.87 -6.12
N PHE A 72 -0.12 4.38 -5.12
CA PHE A 72 -0.50 3.17 -4.39
C PHE A 72 -1.85 3.34 -3.70
N VAL A 73 -2.04 4.46 -3.02
CA VAL A 73 -3.30 4.79 -2.35
C VAL A 73 -4.44 4.87 -3.36
N LYS A 74 -4.21 5.50 -4.52
CA LYS A 74 -5.22 5.64 -5.56
C LYS A 74 -5.72 4.30 -6.09
N VAL A 75 -4.82 3.32 -6.23
CA VAL A 75 -5.21 1.97 -6.66
C VAL A 75 -6.25 1.39 -5.70
N TYR A 76 -6.01 1.52 -4.40
CA TYR A 76 -6.94 1.00 -3.40
C TYR A 76 -8.22 1.82 -3.32
N GLU A 77 -8.13 3.15 -3.41
CA GLU A 77 -9.31 4.01 -3.39
C GLU A 77 -10.22 3.72 -4.58
N HIS A 78 -9.63 3.49 -5.74
CA HIS A 78 -10.37 3.12 -6.95
C HIS A 78 -11.06 1.78 -6.75
N ALA A 79 -10.38 0.78 -6.20
CA ALA A 79 -10.95 -0.53 -5.92
C ALA A 79 -12.10 -0.46 -4.92
N VAL A 80 -11.97 0.36 -3.87
CA VAL A 80 -13.04 0.58 -2.90
C VAL A 80 -14.27 1.17 -3.58
N SER A 81 -14.08 2.16 -4.46
CA SER A 81 -15.19 2.79 -5.19
C SER A 81 -15.93 1.81 -6.07
N HIS A 82 -15.24 0.83 -6.63
CA HIS A 82 -15.84 -0.15 -7.54
C HIS A 82 -16.35 -1.40 -6.85
N ALA A 83 -16.02 -1.61 -5.57
CA ALA A 83 -16.44 -2.77 -4.81
C ALA A 83 -17.84 -2.64 -4.20
N ALA A 84 -18.38 -1.46 -4.21
CA ALA A 84 -19.68 -1.18 -3.58
C ALA A 84 -20.85 -1.68 -4.43
#